data_6286b66fb6d4d050dec70d8042b6fcf7
#
_entry.id   6286b66fb6d4d050dec70d8042b6fcf7
#
_cell.length_a   1.000
_cell.length_b   1.000
_cell.length_c   1.000
_cell.angle_alpha   90.00
_cell.angle_beta   90.00
_cell.angle_gamma   90.00
#
_symmetry.space_group_name_H-M   'P 1'
#
loop_
_entity.id
_entity.type
_entity.pdbx_description
1 polymer ?
#
loop_
_entity_poly.entity_id
_entity_poly.type
_entity_poly.pdbx_seq_one_letter_code
_entity_poly.pdbx_strand_id
1 'polypeptide(L)'
;MKSNIVKMCLCAFFFIGGMIFARAMQVDYVSFKPSVGAFSLSADGRVATICVDTADYKGVRLAARNLGTDIGRVTGTAADVSLSLSSERGVVVAGTIGRNRQIDEWVKQGKLDVSAIEGKWESYLIQTVDGNLVIAGSDKRGTIFGIYDLSEKIGVSPWHYFADVPAQRHAALYVKPGRYVQDSPKVKYRGIFLNDEWPSLGGWASKKFGGFNSRFYAHVFELLLRLKANYMWPA
;
A
#
# COMPACT_ATOMS: atom_id res chain seq x y z
N MET A 1 -14.45 43.68 33.46
CA MET A 1 -14.78 43.18 32.11
C MET A 1 -13.56 42.96 31.19
N LYS A 2 -12.47 43.72 31.27
CA LYS A 2 -11.31 43.56 30.35
C LYS A 2 -10.43 42.31 30.64
N SER A 3 -10.42 41.74 31.84
CA SER A 3 -9.59 40.58 32.23
C SER A 3 -10.11 39.25 31.68
N ASN A 4 -11.41 39.10 31.47
CA ASN A 4 -11.99 37.83 30.98
C ASN A 4 -11.90 37.64 29.48
N ILE A 5 -11.82 38.73 28.71
CA ILE A 5 -11.68 38.69 27.24
C ILE A 5 -10.26 38.22 26.86
N VAL A 6 -9.25 38.67 27.59
CA VAL A 6 -7.86 38.27 27.34
C VAL A 6 -7.63 36.78 27.61
N LYS A 7 -8.27 36.24 28.68
CA LYS A 7 -8.19 34.80 28.99
C LYS A 7 -8.91 33.94 27.97
N MET A 8 -10.04 34.41 27.42
CA MET A 8 -10.79 33.72 26.40
C MET A 8 -10.05 33.68 25.05
N CYS A 9 -9.38 34.79 24.69
CA CYS A 9 -8.56 34.83 23.47
C CYS A 9 -7.30 33.95 23.60
N LEU A 10 -6.67 33.82 24.77
CA LEU A 10 -5.53 32.93 24.99
C LEU A 10 -5.92 31.44 24.86
N CYS A 11 -7.09 31.06 25.40
CA CYS A 11 -7.59 29.69 25.25
C CYS A 11 -7.96 29.34 23.81
N ALA A 12 -8.50 30.29 23.04
CA ALA A 12 -8.82 30.08 21.62
C ALA A 12 -7.56 29.92 20.75
N PHE A 13 -6.48 30.64 21.05
CA PHE A 13 -5.19 30.49 20.35
C PHE A 13 -4.52 29.16 20.62
N PHE A 14 -4.64 28.62 21.85
CA PHE A 14 -4.09 27.29 22.18
C PHE A 14 -4.86 26.15 21.49
N PHE A 15 -6.16 26.30 21.25
CA PHE A 15 -6.97 25.28 20.54
C PHE A 15 -6.73 25.30 19.03
N ILE A 16 -6.47 26.46 18.43
CA ILE A 16 -6.17 26.56 16.98
C ILE A 16 -4.74 26.10 16.68
N GLY A 17 -3.78 26.35 17.58
CA GLY A 17 -2.39 25.86 17.45
C GLY A 17 -2.28 24.33 17.58
N GLY A 18 -3.13 23.68 18.36
CA GLY A 18 -3.10 22.23 18.58
C GLY A 18 -3.65 21.40 17.41
N MET A 19 -4.45 21.98 16.52
CA MET A 19 -5.00 21.26 15.34
C MET A 19 -4.07 21.19 14.15
N ILE A 20 -2.97 21.96 14.12
CA ILE A 20 -2.05 22.00 12.98
C ILE A 20 -0.95 20.91 13.07
N PHE A 21 -0.73 20.30 14.24
CA PHE A 21 0.38 19.34 14.44
C PHE A 21 0.01 17.84 14.32
N ALA A 22 -1.22 17.48 14.02
CA ALA A 22 -1.64 16.07 13.96
C ALA A 22 -1.73 15.49 12.53
N ARG A 23 -1.28 16.20 11.50
CA ARG A 23 -1.02 15.57 10.21
C ARG A 23 0.37 14.96 10.27
N ALA A 24 0.46 13.66 10.65
CA ALA A 24 1.64 12.88 10.31
C ALA A 24 1.93 13.18 8.84
N MET A 25 3.10 13.75 8.53
CA MET A 25 3.52 13.99 7.16
C MET A 25 3.66 12.62 6.50
N GLN A 26 2.58 12.15 5.91
CA GLN A 26 2.60 10.96 5.08
C GLN A 26 3.46 11.33 3.88
N VAL A 27 4.65 10.75 3.79
CA VAL A 27 5.60 11.06 2.73
C VAL A 27 4.97 10.65 1.42
N ASP A 28 4.67 11.65 0.58
CA ASP A 28 4.13 11.44 -0.75
C ASP A 28 5.28 11.20 -1.73
N TYR A 29 5.53 9.93 -2.03
CA TYR A 29 6.59 9.51 -2.95
C TYR A 29 6.10 9.27 -4.38
N VAL A 30 4.80 9.39 -4.65
CA VAL A 30 4.24 9.30 -6.00
C VAL A 30 4.12 10.69 -6.62
N SER A 31 4.28 10.76 -7.92
CA SER A 31 4.09 11.98 -8.73
C SER A 31 3.35 11.61 -10.02
N PHE A 32 2.52 12.52 -10.48
CA PHE A 32 1.83 12.43 -11.78
C PHE A 32 2.54 13.24 -12.87
N LYS A 33 3.70 13.80 -12.54
CA LYS A 33 4.57 14.54 -13.45
C LYS A 33 5.98 13.96 -13.39
N PRO A 34 6.70 13.91 -14.52
CA PRO A 34 8.08 13.42 -14.53
C PRO A 34 8.97 14.32 -13.68
N SER A 35 9.99 13.73 -13.06
CA SER A 35 11.06 14.43 -12.38
C SER A 35 12.39 13.67 -12.56
N VAL A 36 13.50 14.36 -12.40
CA VAL A 36 14.84 13.78 -12.55
C VAL A 36 15.02 12.62 -11.57
N GLY A 37 15.40 11.46 -12.09
CA GLY A 37 15.64 10.25 -11.30
C GLY A 37 14.38 9.52 -10.84
N ALA A 38 13.18 9.97 -11.19
CA ALA A 38 11.95 9.27 -10.87
C ALA A 38 11.83 7.97 -11.68
N PHE A 39 11.34 6.92 -11.03
CA PHE A 39 10.97 5.68 -11.69
C PHE A 39 9.63 5.86 -12.43
N SER A 40 9.59 5.52 -13.72
CA SER A 40 8.35 5.55 -14.50
C SER A 40 7.55 4.27 -14.23
N LEU A 41 6.47 4.39 -13.45
CA LEU A 41 5.56 3.27 -13.21
C LEU A 41 4.59 3.07 -14.39
N SER A 42 4.11 4.17 -14.96
CA SER A 42 3.29 4.18 -16.17
C SER A 42 3.44 5.54 -16.85
N ALA A 43 3.95 5.58 -18.07
CA ALA A 43 4.03 6.79 -18.89
C ALA A 43 4.21 6.45 -20.38
N ASP A 44 3.81 7.34 -21.25
CA ASP A 44 4.01 7.24 -22.70
C ASP A 44 3.52 5.92 -23.31
N GLY A 45 2.39 5.42 -22.80
CA GLY A 45 1.78 4.16 -23.24
C GLY A 45 2.50 2.89 -22.73
N ARG A 46 3.50 3.03 -21.87
CA ARG A 46 4.23 1.91 -21.26
C ARG A 46 3.88 1.79 -19.79
N VAL A 47 3.70 0.55 -19.32
CA VAL A 47 3.46 0.24 -17.91
C VAL A 47 4.55 -0.73 -17.44
N ALA A 48 5.16 -0.45 -16.30
CA ALA A 48 6.19 -1.31 -15.73
C ALA A 48 5.61 -2.67 -15.31
N THR A 49 6.25 -3.75 -15.74
CA THR A 49 5.89 -5.11 -15.32
C THR A 49 6.21 -5.29 -13.82
N ILE A 50 5.32 -5.97 -13.10
CA ILE A 50 5.52 -6.31 -11.69
C ILE A 50 6.09 -7.72 -11.62
N CYS A 51 7.30 -7.87 -11.09
CA CYS A 51 8.00 -9.14 -10.94
C CYS A 51 7.94 -9.63 -9.49
N VAL A 52 7.47 -10.87 -9.28
CA VAL A 52 7.42 -11.54 -7.98
C VAL A 52 8.04 -12.92 -8.11
N ASP A 53 8.89 -13.33 -7.16
CA ASP A 53 9.47 -14.68 -7.18
C ASP A 53 8.38 -15.74 -6.93
N THR A 54 8.45 -16.87 -7.64
CA THR A 54 7.57 -18.04 -7.42
C THR A 54 7.72 -18.62 -6.02
N ALA A 55 8.89 -18.46 -5.38
CA ALA A 55 9.15 -18.90 -4.01
C ALA A 55 8.49 -18.02 -2.96
N ASP A 56 8.01 -16.81 -3.33
CA ASP A 56 7.33 -15.91 -2.41
C ASP A 56 5.89 -16.39 -2.08
N TYR A 57 5.33 -15.85 -1.03
CA TYR A 57 4.01 -16.24 -0.53
C TYR A 57 2.89 -16.00 -1.55
N LYS A 58 1.90 -16.89 -1.57
CA LYS A 58 0.71 -16.75 -2.43
C LYS A 58 0.00 -15.39 -2.26
N GLY A 59 -0.05 -14.90 -1.00
CA GLY A 59 -0.65 -13.58 -0.69
C GLY A 59 0.10 -12.41 -1.32
N VAL A 60 1.44 -12.47 -1.40
CA VAL A 60 2.27 -11.46 -2.07
C VAL A 60 1.98 -11.43 -3.57
N ARG A 61 1.90 -12.61 -4.20
CA ARG A 61 1.55 -12.74 -5.62
C ARG A 61 0.14 -12.22 -5.93
N LEU A 62 -0.81 -12.43 -5.00
CA LEU A 62 -2.16 -11.88 -5.12
C LEU A 62 -2.15 -10.35 -5.02
N ALA A 63 -1.46 -9.79 -4.02
CA ALA A 63 -1.34 -8.35 -3.86
C ALA A 63 -0.66 -7.68 -5.07
N ALA A 64 0.35 -8.33 -5.67
CA ALA A 64 0.98 -7.85 -6.91
C ALA A 64 -0.02 -7.79 -8.09
N ARG A 65 -0.89 -8.79 -8.24
CA ARG A 65 -1.96 -8.74 -9.26
C ARG A 65 -2.95 -7.61 -8.99
N ASN A 66 -3.30 -7.39 -7.73
CA ASN A 66 -4.17 -6.29 -7.35
C ASN A 66 -3.52 -4.94 -7.68
N LEU A 67 -2.22 -4.77 -7.42
CA LEU A 67 -1.48 -3.56 -7.83
C LEU A 67 -1.52 -3.37 -9.36
N GLY A 68 -1.33 -4.44 -10.15
CA GLY A 68 -1.45 -4.37 -11.60
C GLY A 68 -2.83 -3.87 -12.05
N THR A 69 -3.89 -4.39 -11.43
CA THR A 69 -5.27 -3.93 -11.65
C THR A 69 -5.46 -2.47 -11.21
N ASP A 70 -4.87 -2.08 -10.08
CA ASP A 70 -4.98 -0.73 -9.52
C ASP A 70 -4.30 0.31 -10.43
N ILE A 71 -3.13 -0.02 -10.99
CA ILE A 71 -2.49 0.80 -12.01
C ILE A 71 -3.45 1.00 -13.19
N GLY A 72 -4.13 -0.06 -13.63
CA GLY A 72 -5.13 0.02 -14.68
C GLY A 72 -6.34 0.89 -14.32
N ARG A 73 -6.81 0.86 -13.06
CA ARG A 73 -7.87 1.76 -12.59
C ARG A 73 -7.47 3.23 -12.72
N VAL A 74 -6.22 3.55 -12.49
CA VAL A 74 -5.70 4.92 -12.53
C VAL A 74 -5.32 5.36 -13.93
N THR A 75 -4.65 4.52 -14.72
CA THR A 75 -4.07 4.92 -16.01
C THR A 75 -4.86 4.47 -17.23
N GLY A 76 -5.74 3.49 -17.05
CA GLY A 76 -6.46 2.84 -18.15
C GLY A 76 -5.79 1.57 -18.66
N THR A 77 -4.53 1.31 -18.32
CA THR A 77 -3.78 0.12 -18.73
C THR A 77 -3.23 -0.61 -17.52
N ALA A 78 -3.64 -1.86 -17.30
CA ALA A 78 -3.16 -2.67 -16.20
C ALA A 78 -1.70 -3.06 -16.42
N ALA A 79 -0.97 -3.23 -15.30
CA ALA A 79 0.39 -3.78 -15.35
C ALA A 79 0.34 -5.30 -15.39
N ASP A 80 1.20 -5.89 -16.21
CA ASP A 80 1.44 -7.33 -16.20
C ASP A 80 2.19 -7.77 -14.95
N VAL A 81 1.89 -8.99 -14.47
CA VAL A 81 2.58 -9.61 -13.36
C VAL A 81 3.34 -10.84 -13.84
N SER A 82 4.66 -10.77 -13.75
CA SER A 82 5.58 -11.87 -14.07
C SER A 82 5.97 -12.62 -12.80
N LEU A 83 5.96 -13.94 -12.86
CA LEU A 83 6.48 -14.82 -11.80
C LEU A 83 7.94 -15.23 -12.06
N SER A 84 8.55 -14.72 -13.12
CA SER A 84 9.98 -14.82 -13.38
C SER A 84 10.66 -13.51 -13.05
N LEU A 85 11.83 -13.61 -12.41
CA LEU A 85 12.69 -12.45 -12.19
C LEU A 85 13.28 -12.03 -13.52
N SER A 86 13.01 -10.81 -13.94
CA SER A 86 13.55 -10.24 -15.16
C SER A 86 14.92 -9.62 -14.89
N SER A 87 15.87 -9.82 -15.80
CA SER A 87 17.13 -9.04 -15.83
C SER A 87 16.91 -7.64 -16.44
N GLU A 88 15.71 -7.34 -16.90
CA GLU A 88 15.35 -6.05 -17.49
C GLU A 88 15.33 -4.94 -16.43
N ARG A 89 15.60 -3.73 -16.90
CA ARG A 89 15.43 -2.51 -16.11
C ARG A 89 14.04 -1.92 -16.35
N GLY A 90 13.57 -1.11 -15.40
CA GLY A 90 12.27 -0.47 -15.53
C GLY A 90 11.10 -1.35 -15.09
N VAL A 91 11.36 -2.37 -14.26
CA VAL A 91 10.32 -3.22 -13.66
C VAL A 91 10.11 -2.91 -12.18
N VAL A 92 8.95 -3.30 -11.65
CA VAL A 92 8.70 -3.31 -10.21
C VAL A 92 9.06 -4.69 -9.67
N VAL A 93 9.98 -4.78 -8.72
CA VAL A 93 10.32 -6.04 -8.02
C VAL A 93 9.70 -5.99 -6.63
N ALA A 94 8.68 -6.80 -6.40
CA ALA A 94 8.03 -6.90 -5.10
C ALA A 94 8.34 -8.27 -4.46
N GLY A 95 8.77 -8.27 -3.19
CA GLY A 95 9.09 -9.53 -2.54
C GLY A 95 9.44 -9.43 -1.06
N THR A 96 9.44 -10.61 -0.44
CA THR A 96 9.79 -10.79 0.97
C THR A 96 11.27 -11.13 1.09
N ILE A 97 12.00 -10.49 2.00
CA ILE A 97 13.40 -10.80 2.34
C ILE A 97 13.52 -12.30 2.66
N GLY A 98 14.52 -12.97 2.08
CA GLY A 98 14.72 -14.42 2.20
C GLY A 98 13.75 -15.27 1.36
N ARG A 99 12.93 -14.65 0.50
CA ARG A 99 11.97 -15.34 -0.38
C ARG A 99 11.97 -14.84 -1.82
N ASN A 100 12.67 -13.74 -2.08
CA ASN A 100 12.82 -13.20 -3.41
C ASN A 100 14.32 -13.15 -3.75
N ARG A 101 14.75 -14.01 -4.68
CA ARG A 101 16.15 -14.15 -5.06
C ARG A 101 16.80 -12.87 -5.55
N GLN A 102 16.05 -12.01 -6.26
CA GLN A 102 16.58 -10.75 -6.75
C GLN A 102 16.81 -9.74 -5.62
N ILE A 103 15.87 -9.65 -4.67
CA ILE A 103 16.02 -8.81 -3.48
C ILE A 103 17.20 -9.29 -2.64
N ASP A 104 17.28 -10.61 -2.37
CA ASP A 104 18.34 -11.20 -1.57
C ASP A 104 19.73 -11.00 -2.22
N GLU A 105 19.80 -11.06 -3.56
CA GLU A 105 21.04 -10.80 -4.29
C GLU A 105 21.45 -9.32 -4.19
N TRP A 106 20.51 -8.37 -4.31
CA TRP A 106 20.83 -6.94 -4.11
C TRP A 106 21.24 -6.62 -2.68
N VAL A 107 20.67 -7.29 -1.68
CA VAL A 107 21.10 -7.17 -0.28
C VAL A 107 22.53 -7.69 -0.13
N LYS A 108 22.83 -8.86 -0.66
CA LYS A 108 24.17 -9.46 -0.62
C LYS A 108 25.22 -8.61 -1.33
N GLN A 109 24.85 -7.96 -2.43
CA GLN A 109 25.72 -7.03 -3.17
C GLN A 109 25.87 -5.65 -2.51
N GLY A 110 25.17 -5.37 -1.42
CA GLY A 110 25.15 -4.07 -0.76
C GLY A 110 24.41 -2.97 -1.54
N LYS A 111 23.64 -3.33 -2.58
CA LYS A 111 22.85 -2.40 -3.40
C LYS A 111 21.52 -2.05 -2.75
N LEU A 112 21.00 -2.90 -1.90
CA LEU A 112 19.77 -2.73 -1.15
C LEU A 112 20.07 -2.90 0.35
N ASP A 113 20.00 -1.81 1.11
CA ASP A 113 20.11 -1.85 2.56
C ASP A 113 18.74 -2.13 3.19
N VAL A 114 18.58 -3.27 3.83
CA VAL A 114 17.35 -3.70 4.50
C VAL A 114 17.42 -3.60 6.03
N SER A 115 18.52 -3.09 6.59
CA SER A 115 18.76 -3.02 8.05
C SER A 115 17.66 -2.34 8.84
N ALA A 116 16.96 -1.38 8.21
CA ALA A 116 15.83 -0.67 8.84
C ALA A 116 14.59 -1.54 9.04
N ILE A 117 14.45 -2.66 8.31
CA ILE A 117 13.26 -3.50 8.32
C ILE A 117 13.54 -4.97 8.65
N GLU A 118 14.77 -5.43 8.49
CA GLU A 118 15.16 -6.82 8.73
C GLU A 118 14.87 -7.25 10.17
N GLY A 119 14.30 -8.44 10.34
CA GLY A 119 13.92 -8.97 11.64
C GLY A 119 12.71 -8.29 12.31
N LYS A 120 12.16 -7.25 11.70
CA LYS A 120 10.95 -6.56 12.17
C LYS A 120 9.69 -7.22 11.61
N TRP A 121 8.55 -7.01 12.25
CA TRP A 121 7.27 -7.50 11.79
C TRP A 121 6.52 -6.42 11.01
N GLU A 122 5.90 -6.84 9.89
CA GLU A 122 5.03 -5.99 9.06
C GLU A 122 5.66 -4.67 8.59
N SER A 123 7.01 -4.67 8.45
CA SER A 123 7.78 -3.54 7.95
C SER A 123 8.08 -3.69 6.47
N TYR A 124 8.24 -2.58 5.76
CA TYR A 124 8.63 -2.59 4.35
C TYR A 124 9.44 -1.36 3.97
N LEU A 125 10.13 -1.47 2.85
CA LEU A 125 10.78 -0.34 2.20
C LEU A 125 10.43 -0.31 0.70
N ILE A 126 10.43 0.90 0.15
CA ILE A 126 10.25 1.17 -1.28
C ILE A 126 11.37 2.08 -1.71
N GLN A 127 12.15 1.66 -2.72
CA GLN A 127 13.22 2.47 -3.32
C GLN A 127 13.57 1.97 -4.72
N THR A 128 14.34 2.75 -5.48
CA THR A 128 14.89 2.33 -6.76
C THR A 128 16.27 1.68 -6.58
N VAL A 129 16.50 0.54 -7.26
CA VAL A 129 17.78 -0.17 -7.29
C VAL A 129 18.06 -0.58 -8.74
N ASP A 130 19.22 -0.19 -9.28
CA ASP A 130 19.64 -0.52 -10.64
C ASP A 130 18.59 -0.17 -11.73
N GLY A 131 17.81 0.91 -11.52
CA GLY A 131 16.75 1.35 -12.42
C GLY A 131 15.42 0.62 -12.28
N ASN A 132 15.26 -0.23 -11.24
CA ASN A 132 14.01 -0.93 -10.92
C ASN A 132 13.40 -0.34 -9.65
N LEU A 133 12.07 -0.37 -9.53
CA LEU A 133 11.38 -0.05 -8.29
C LEU A 133 11.31 -1.31 -7.43
N VAL A 134 11.86 -1.25 -6.22
CA VAL A 134 11.87 -2.37 -5.27
C VAL A 134 10.86 -2.10 -4.17
N ILE A 135 10.00 -3.09 -3.90
CA ILE A 135 9.11 -3.15 -2.73
C ILE A 135 9.55 -4.37 -1.92
N ALA A 136 10.34 -4.16 -0.87
CA ALA A 136 10.86 -5.22 -0.03
C ALA A 136 10.16 -5.22 1.33
N GLY A 137 9.60 -6.36 1.73
CA GLY A 137 8.99 -6.55 3.04
C GLY A 137 9.85 -7.42 3.96
N SER A 138 9.82 -7.11 5.25
CA SER A 138 10.49 -7.90 6.30
C SER A 138 9.85 -9.28 6.49
N ASP A 139 8.54 -9.37 6.23
CA ASP A 139 7.75 -10.59 6.28
C ASP A 139 6.64 -10.57 5.21
N LYS A 140 5.82 -11.61 5.18
CA LYS A 140 4.71 -11.73 4.23
C LYS A 140 3.78 -10.52 4.24
N ARG A 141 3.39 -10.03 5.43
CA ARG A 141 2.46 -8.90 5.54
C ARG A 141 3.15 -7.58 5.27
N GLY A 142 4.40 -7.41 5.67
CA GLY A 142 5.19 -6.24 5.31
C GLY A 142 5.25 -6.04 3.80
N THR A 143 5.51 -7.10 3.03
CA THR A 143 5.51 -7.05 1.57
C THR A 143 4.15 -6.66 1.00
N ILE A 144 3.07 -7.31 1.48
CA ILE A 144 1.69 -7.02 1.06
C ILE A 144 1.33 -5.57 1.38
N PHE A 145 1.70 -5.07 2.56
CA PHE A 145 1.43 -3.70 2.97
C PHE A 145 2.21 -2.68 2.13
N GLY A 146 3.46 -2.97 1.76
CA GLY A 146 4.22 -2.12 0.83
C GLY A 146 3.60 -2.05 -0.56
N ILE A 147 3.08 -3.17 -1.07
CA ILE A 147 2.37 -3.22 -2.34
C ILE A 147 1.08 -2.38 -2.29
N TYR A 148 0.28 -2.53 -1.23
CA TYR A 148 -0.96 -1.75 -1.09
C TYR A 148 -0.72 -0.29 -0.70
N ASP A 149 0.44 0.02 -0.08
CA ASP A 149 0.84 1.40 0.13
C ASP A 149 1.04 2.12 -1.22
N LEU A 150 1.72 1.47 -2.16
CA LEU A 150 1.85 2.02 -3.52
C LEU A 150 0.47 2.14 -4.20
N SER A 151 -0.42 1.15 -4.07
CA SER A 151 -1.80 1.24 -4.58
C SER A 151 -2.55 2.48 -4.04
N GLU A 152 -2.45 2.74 -2.74
CA GLU A 152 -3.06 3.90 -2.11
C GLU A 152 -2.44 5.22 -2.61
N LYS A 153 -1.11 5.27 -2.72
CA LYS A 153 -0.37 6.45 -3.17
C LYS A 153 -0.62 6.82 -4.64
N ILE A 154 -0.89 5.85 -5.49
CA ILE A 154 -1.29 6.13 -6.88
C ILE A 154 -2.76 6.57 -6.99
N GLY A 155 -3.53 6.57 -5.90
CA GLY A 155 -4.89 7.10 -5.86
C GLY A 155 -6.01 6.04 -5.80
N VAL A 156 -5.70 4.79 -5.44
CA VAL A 156 -6.72 3.75 -5.23
C VAL A 156 -7.04 3.62 -3.74
N SER A 157 -8.20 4.09 -3.33
CA SER A 157 -8.67 3.99 -1.94
C SER A 157 -8.81 2.53 -1.50
N PRO A 158 -8.42 2.18 -0.25
CA PRO A 158 -8.76 0.89 0.33
C PRO A 158 -10.27 0.57 0.25
N TRP A 159 -11.10 1.60 0.27
CA TRP A 159 -12.55 1.51 0.26
C TRP A 159 -13.18 1.47 -1.15
N HIS A 160 -12.35 1.33 -2.21
CA HIS A 160 -12.82 1.35 -3.59
C HIS A 160 -13.95 0.36 -3.88
N TYR A 161 -13.99 -0.76 -3.16
CA TYR A 161 -15.00 -1.80 -3.34
C TYR A 161 -16.23 -1.61 -2.43
N PHE A 162 -16.02 -1.38 -1.13
CA PHE A 162 -17.12 -1.33 -0.16
C PHE A 162 -17.84 0.02 -0.10
N ALA A 163 -17.15 1.09 -0.44
CA ALA A 163 -17.71 2.45 -0.44
C ALA A 163 -17.72 3.08 -1.85
N ASP A 164 -17.51 2.27 -2.90
CA ASP A 164 -17.55 2.69 -4.31
C ASP A 164 -16.68 3.93 -4.60
N VAL A 165 -15.55 4.08 -3.90
CA VAL A 165 -14.63 5.22 -4.07
C VAL A 165 -13.90 5.06 -5.41
N PRO A 166 -14.14 5.94 -6.40
CA PRO A 166 -13.49 5.83 -7.70
C PRO A 166 -12.01 6.19 -7.60
N ALA A 167 -11.16 5.50 -8.36
CA ALA A 167 -9.78 5.91 -8.56
C ALA A 167 -9.73 7.16 -9.45
N GLN A 168 -8.93 8.15 -9.03
CA GLN A 168 -8.68 9.32 -9.85
C GLN A 168 -7.81 8.96 -11.06
N ARG A 169 -8.22 9.37 -12.27
CA ARG A 169 -7.48 9.10 -13.50
C ARG A 169 -6.29 10.02 -13.65
N HIS A 170 -5.15 9.42 -14.02
CA HIS A 170 -3.91 10.13 -14.35
C HIS A 170 -3.29 9.53 -15.63
N ALA A 171 -2.74 10.40 -16.47
CA ALA A 171 -2.09 9.99 -17.71
C ALA A 171 -0.74 9.29 -17.48
N ALA A 172 -0.08 9.61 -16.36
CA ALA A 172 1.22 9.04 -16.00
C ALA A 172 1.39 8.90 -14.50
N LEU A 173 2.22 7.93 -14.09
CA LEU A 173 2.57 7.60 -12.72
C LEU A 173 4.09 7.48 -12.58
N TYR A 174 4.65 8.17 -11.61
CA TYR A 174 6.07 8.14 -11.29
C TYR A 174 6.27 7.92 -9.80
N VAL A 175 7.34 7.22 -9.44
CA VAL A 175 7.82 7.12 -8.06
C VAL A 175 9.06 8.01 -7.93
N LYS A 176 9.02 9.00 -7.04
CA LYS A 176 10.12 9.94 -6.79
C LYS A 176 11.36 9.18 -6.29
N PRO A 177 12.57 9.66 -6.62
CA PRO A 177 13.77 9.06 -6.07
C PRO A 177 13.79 9.21 -4.54
N GLY A 178 14.27 8.18 -3.86
CA GLY A 178 14.34 8.16 -2.40
C GLY A 178 14.24 6.76 -1.83
N ARG A 179 14.38 6.67 -0.52
CA ARG A 179 14.20 5.46 0.27
C ARG A 179 13.05 5.69 1.25
N TYR A 180 11.96 4.97 1.06
CA TYR A 180 10.73 5.11 1.81
C TYR A 180 10.55 3.88 2.70
N VAL A 181 10.70 4.07 3.99
CA VAL A 181 10.66 2.99 4.99
C VAL A 181 9.43 3.15 5.87
N GLN A 182 8.69 2.08 6.01
CA GLN A 182 7.63 1.94 7.01
C GLN A 182 8.09 0.97 8.09
N ASP A 183 8.23 1.47 9.31
CA ASP A 183 8.57 0.67 10.48
C ASP A 183 7.37 -0.19 10.94
N SER A 184 7.64 -1.13 11.85
CA SER A 184 6.60 -1.95 12.48
C SER A 184 5.50 -1.09 13.08
N PRO A 185 4.23 -1.47 12.89
CA PRO A 185 3.12 -0.78 13.55
C PRO A 185 3.24 -0.85 15.07
N LYS A 186 2.92 0.24 15.75
CA LYS A 186 2.99 0.31 17.22
C LYS A 186 1.96 -0.60 17.92
N VAL A 187 0.85 -0.89 17.25
CA VAL A 187 -0.20 -1.78 17.76
C VAL A 187 -0.14 -3.09 17.00
N LYS A 188 0.04 -4.20 17.72
CA LYS A 188 0.25 -5.53 17.13
C LYS A 188 -0.99 -6.04 16.41
N TYR A 189 -2.18 -5.98 17.01
CA TYR A 189 -3.43 -6.45 16.41
C TYR A 189 -4.28 -5.26 15.98
N ARG A 190 -4.59 -5.21 14.70
CA ARG A 190 -5.37 -4.15 14.05
C ARG A 190 -6.40 -4.81 13.15
N GLY A 191 -7.67 -4.53 13.38
CA GLY A 191 -8.72 -5.19 12.63
C GLY A 191 -10.08 -4.63 12.91
N ILE A 192 -11.07 -5.36 12.43
CA ILE A 192 -12.49 -5.03 12.60
C ILE A 192 -13.23 -6.20 13.25
N PHE A 193 -14.26 -5.89 13.98
CA PHE A 193 -15.38 -6.77 14.26
C PHE A 193 -16.38 -6.66 13.09
N LEU A 194 -16.70 -7.79 12.48
CA LEU A 194 -17.64 -7.82 11.36
C LEU A 194 -18.97 -8.35 11.87
N ASN A 195 -19.93 -7.44 12.08
CA ASN A 195 -21.27 -7.79 12.49
C ASN A 195 -22.11 -8.26 11.28
N ASP A 196 -22.71 -9.45 11.37
CA ASP A 196 -23.48 -10.08 10.30
C ASP A 196 -24.99 -9.83 10.38
N GLU A 197 -25.43 -8.89 11.23
CA GLU A 197 -26.85 -8.62 11.49
C GLU A 197 -27.67 -8.26 10.24
N TRP A 198 -28.94 -8.66 10.33
CA TRP A 198 -29.98 -8.30 9.38
C TRP A 198 -30.72 -7.03 9.82
N PRO A 199 -31.25 -6.24 8.84
CA PRO A 199 -31.22 -6.45 7.37
C PRO A 199 -29.96 -5.94 6.66
N SER A 200 -29.02 -5.29 7.36
CA SER A 200 -27.90 -4.57 6.78
C SER A 200 -26.88 -5.49 6.08
N LEU A 201 -25.80 -5.87 6.76
CA LEU A 201 -24.72 -6.63 6.12
C LEU A 201 -25.19 -8.03 5.69
N GLY A 202 -25.99 -8.71 6.50
CA GLY A 202 -26.55 -10.02 6.17
C GLY A 202 -27.40 -10.01 4.91
N GLY A 203 -28.30 -9.02 4.78
CA GLY A 203 -29.12 -8.84 3.59
C GLY A 203 -28.31 -8.52 2.34
N TRP A 204 -27.33 -7.62 2.46
CA TRP A 204 -26.45 -7.24 1.37
C TRP A 204 -25.55 -8.41 0.91
N ALA A 205 -24.91 -9.10 1.85
CA ALA A 205 -24.04 -10.24 1.54
C ALA A 205 -24.83 -11.39 0.88
N SER A 206 -26.05 -11.70 1.37
CA SER A 206 -26.92 -12.70 0.78
C SER A 206 -27.33 -12.36 -0.64
N LYS A 207 -27.69 -11.09 -0.89
CA LYS A 207 -28.09 -10.64 -2.23
C LYS A 207 -26.94 -10.65 -3.22
N LYS A 208 -25.72 -10.25 -2.79
CA LYS A 208 -24.56 -10.06 -3.68
C LYS A 208 -23.73 -11.32 -3.85
N PHE A 209 -23.60 -12.14 -2.82
CA PHE A 209 -22.70 -13.31 -2.79
C PHE A 209 -23.43 -14.64 -2.52
N GLY A 210 -24.69 -14.61 -2.13
CA GLY A 210 -25.44 -15.76 -1.66
C GLY A 210 -25.17 -16.09 -0.19
N GLY A 211 -24.62 -15.14 0.59
CA GLY A 211 -24.32 -15.26 2.01
C GLY A 211 -22.86 -14.95 2.35
N PHE A 212 -22.49 -15.19 3.61
CA PHE A 212 -21.13 -15.05 4.12
C PHE A 212 -20.26 -16.24 3.72
N ASN A 213 -19.69 -16.20 2.55
CA ASN A 213 -18.88 -17.27 1.97
C ASN A 213 -17.48 -16.76 1.57
N SER A 214 -16.65 -17.65 1.02
CA SER A 214 -15.28 -17.32 0.63
C SER A 214 -15.19 -16.14 -0.36
N ARG A 215 -16.18 -15.94 -1.24
CA ARG A 215 -16.21 -14.80 -2.18
C ARG A 215 -16.42 -13.49 -1.45
N PHE A 216 -17.30 -13.45 -0.46
CA PHE A 216 -17.51 -12.29 0.40
C PHE A 216 -16.25 -11.98 1.22
N TYR A 217 -15.73 -12.98 1.95
CA TYR A 217 -14.55 -12.79 2.80
C TYR A 217 -13.28 -12.44 2.03
N ALA A 218 -13.14 -12.84 0.77
CA ALA A 218 -12.01 -12.42 -0.06
C ALA A 218 -11.92 -10.89 -0.17
N HIS A 219 -13.06 -10.20 -0.35
CA HIS A 219 -13.11 -8.72 -0.37
C HIS A 219 -12.86 -8.10 1.00
N VAL A 220 -13.36 -8.72 2.08
CA VAL A 220 -13.10 -8.25 3.45
C VAL A 220 -11.62 -8.36 3.79
N PHE A 221 -10.99 -9.49 3.47
CA PHE A 221 -9.55 -9.67 3.72
C PHE A 221 -8.68 -8.74 2.88
N GLU A 222 -9.06 -8.48 1.63
CA GLU A 222 -8.39 -7.49 0.80
C GLU A 222 -8.49 -6.09 1.42
N LEU A 223 -9.67 -5.66 1.87
CA LEU A 223 -9.86 -4.38 2.56
C LEU A 223 -8.96 -4.28 3.79
N LEU A 224 -8.95 -5.31 4.64
CA LEU A 224 -8.12 -5.34 5.84
C LEU A 224 -6.63 -5.18 5.50
N LEU A 225 -6.13 -5.92 4.50
CA LEU A 225 -4.73 -5.84 4.08
C LEU A 225 -4.39 -4.47 3.48
N ARG A 226 -5.30 -3.85 2.70
CA ARG A 226 -5.15 -2.48 2.18
C ARG A 226 -5.10 -1.44 3.30
N LEU A 227 -5.83 -1.65 4.38
CA LEU A 227 -5.81 -0.84 5.60
C LEU A 227 -4.64 -1.18 6.55
N LYS A 228 -3.72 -2.06 6.12
CA LYS A 228 -2.59 -2.55 6.94
C LYS A 228 -3.05 -3.22 8.25
N ALA A 229 -4.23 -3.84 8.22
CA ALA A 229 -4.79 -4.62 9.31
C ALA A 229 -4.41 -6.11 9.18
N ASN A 230 -4.47 -6.83 10.30
CA ASN A 230 -4.04 -8.22 10.40
C ASN A 230 -4.99 -9.11 11.22
N TYR A 231 -6.13 -8.55 11.61
CA TYR A 231 -7.09 -9.22 12.49
C TYR A 231 -8.53 -9.00 12.01
N MET A 232 -9.33 -10.04 12.08
CA MET A 232 -10.77 -9.94 11.88
C MET A 232 -11.48 -10.78 12.96
N TRP A 233 -12.52 -10.22 13.52
CA TRP A 233 -13.44 -10.91 14.42
C TRP A 233 -14.77 -11.11 13.68
N PRO A 234 -15.10 -12.33 13.26
CA PRO A 234 -16.42 -12.63 12.71
C PRO A 234 -17.45 -12.63 13.84
N ALA A 235 -18.70 -12.32 13.50
CA ALA A 235 -19.82 -12.48 14.42
C ALA A 235 -20.26 -13.94 14.49
#